data_2b06f0c9f9d299854be90a7e0dc36050
#
_entry.id   2b06f0c9f9d299854be90a7e0dc36050
#
_cell.length_a   1.000
_cell.length_b   1.000
_cell.length_c   1.000
_cell.angle_alpha   90.00
_cell.angle_beta   90.00
_cell.angle_gamma   90.00
#
_symmetry.space_group_name_H-M   'P 1'
#
loop_
_entity.id
_entity.type
_entity.pdbx_description
1 polymer ?
#
loop_
_entity_poly.entity_id
_entity_poly.type
_entity_poly.pdbx_seq_one_letter_code
_entity_poly.pdbx_strand_id
1 'polypeptide(L)'
;MKTLFSLRSFIDMKKLSSNRSSERGSAGIKLILVLTVIVLVGHAGINYVPVAYQGASFRQEMDTAVVRGLGASGRIRPQEAVTASIQKASYDYDIPNDAFVEIKPVNGVIEARVAYQRKIDMLPFGLYKYVYDFDYTAKPVGYLLKQ
;
A
#
# COMPACT_ATOMS: atom_id res chain seq x y z
N MET A 1 -57.06 8.99 66.99
CA MET A 1 -57.13 8.99 65.53
C MET A 1 -56.08 9.95 64.94
N LYS A 2 -54.83 9.59 64.78
CA LYS A 2 -53.80 10.33 64.09
C LYS A 2 -52.45 9.66 64.39
N THR A 3 -52.08 8.57 63.79
CA THR A 3 -50.67 8.07 63.75
C THR A 3 -50.51 6.85 62.83
N LEU A 4 -50.93 6.94 61.56
CA LEU A 4 -50.72 5.86 60.60
C LEU A 4 -50.31 6.40 59.20
N PHE A 5 -49.72 7.60 59.12
CA PHE A 5 -49.39 8.20 57.82
C PHE A 5 -47.90 8.43 57.61
N SER A 6 -47.01 7.88 58.44
CA SER A 6 -45.58 8.21 58.36
C SER A 6 -44.62 7.05 57.97
N LEU A 7 -45.16 5.88 57.60
CA LEU A 7 -44.28 4.72 57.31
C LEU A 7 -44.23 4.29 55.84
N ARG A 8 -44.94 4.96 54.92
CA ARG A 8 -44.92 4.63 53.51
C ARG A 8 -43.91 5.45 52.65
N SER A 9 -43.35 6.51 53.19
CA SER A 9 -42.44 7.39 52.48
C SER A 9 -40.97 7.00 52.58
N PHE A 10 -40.60 6.00 53.39
CA PHE A 10 -39.21 5.63 53.64
C PHE A 10 -38.73 4.42 52.80
N ILE A 11 -39.62 3.78 52.04
CA ILE A 11 -39.29 2.56 51.28
C ILE A 11 -38.96 2.85 49.80
N ASP A 12 -39.35 4.01 49.27
CA ASP A 12 -39.14 4.32 47.85
C ASP A 12 -37.81 4.99 47.51
N MET A 13 -36.99 5.37 48.49
CA MET A 13 -35.70 6.01 48.23
C MET A 13 -34.50 5.04 48.14
N LYS A 14 -34.72 3.73 48.26
CA LYS A 14 -33.60 2.75 48.22
C LYS A 14 -33.48 1.96 46.92
N LYS A 15 -34.21 2.34 45.87
CA LYS A 15 -34.22 1.61 44.59
C LYS A 15 -33.64 2.37 43.40
N LEU A 16 -32.91 3.47 43.62
CA LEU A 16 -32.31 4.28 42.57
C LEU A 16 -30.78 4.32 42.60
N SER A 17 -30.14 3.34 43.22
CA SER A 17 -28.69 3.30 43.26
C SER A 17 -28.13 1.91 42.94
N SER A 18 -28.35 1.39 41.78
CA SER A 18 -27.58 0.22 41.33
C SER A 18 -27.78 -0.02 39.84
N ASN A 19 -27.21 0.83 38.99
CA ASN A 19 -26.95 0.42 37.61
C ASN A 19 -25.87 1.30 36.92
N ARG A 20 -24.76 1.62 37.61
CA ARG A 20 -23.64 2.35 37.03
C ARG A 20 -22.34 1.57 36.97
N SER A 21 -22.33 0.28 37.19
CA SER A 21 -21.09 -0.50 37.25
C SER A 21 -20.78 -1.36 36.02
N SER A 22 -21.68 -1.46 35.02
CA SER A 22 -21.42 -2.27 33.82
C SER A 22 -20.88 -1.49 32.60
N GLU A 23 -20.97 -0.16 32.60
CA GLU A 23 -20.51 0.64 31.43
C GLU A 23 -18.99 0.93 31.42
N ARG A 24 -18.34 0.89 32.59
CA ARG A 24 -16.89 1.15 32.67
C ARG A 24 -16.01 0.06 32.01
N GLY A 25 -16.45 -1.19 32.06
CA GLY A 25 -15.73 -2.30 31.40
C GLY A 25 -15.83 -2.28 29.86
N SER A 26 -17.00 -1.87 29.34
CA SER A 26 -17.26 -1.83 27.89
C SER A 26 -16.47 -0.73 27.16
N ALA A 27 -16.30 0.45 27.77
CA ALA A 27 -15.54 1.56 27.16
C ALA A 27 -14.04 1.24 27.03
N GLY A 28 -13.45 0.60 28.03
CA GLY A 28 -12.02 0.21 28.00
C GLY A 28 -11.75 -0.84 26.92
N ILE A 29 -12.60 -1.84 26.78
CA ILE A 29 -12.47 -2.88 25.74
C ILE A 29 -12.61 -2.28 24.35
N LYS A 30 -13.59 -1.39 24.14
CA LYS A 30 -13.75 -0.68 22.85
C LYS A 30 -12.53 0.16 22.51
N LEU A 31 -11.95 0.87 23.48
CA LEU A 31 -10.75 1.67 23.30
C LEU A 31 -9.56 0.78 22.87
N ILE A 32 -9.33 -0.33 23.57
CA ILE A 32 -8.24 -1.26 23.23
C ILE A 32 -8.44 -1.81 21.82
N LEU A 33 -9.66 -2.20 21.45
CA LEU A 33 -9.98 -2.70 20.12
C LEU A 33 -9.66 -1.65 19.04
N VAL A 34 -10.09 -0.40 19.23
CA VAL A 34 -9.80 0.69 18.31
C VAL A 34 -8.30 0.93 18.17
N LEU A 35 -7.56 0.98 19.28
CA LEU A 35 -6.11 1.14 19.28
C LEU A 35 -5.42 -0.02 18.53
N THR A 36 -5.88 -1.25 18.75
CA THR A 36 -5.34 -2.43 18.04
C THR A 36 -5.54 -2.29 16.53
N VAL A 37 -6.73 -1.88 16.08
CA VAL A 37 -6.99 -1.67 14.65
C VAL A 37 -6.09 -0.58 14.08
N ILE A 38 -5.91 0.55 14.79
CA ILE A 38 -5.03 1.64 14.34
C ILE A 38 -3.59 1.15 14.19
N VAL A 39 -3.09 0.37 15.15
CA VAL A 39 -1.73 -0.18 15.08
C VAL A 39 -1.58 -1.15 13.90
N LEU A 40 -2.55 -2.01 13.66
CA LEU A 40 -2.52 -2.96 12.52
C LEU A 40 -2.56 -2.23 11.17
N VAL A 41 -3.42 -1.22 11.03
CA VAL A 41 -3.49 -0.39 9.81
C VAL A 41 -2.20 0.39 9.61
N GLY A 42 -1.65 0.98 10.67
CA GLY A 42 -0.35 1.67 10.61
C GLY A 42 0.78 0.73 10.18
N HIS A 43 0.84 -0.46 10.76
CA HIS A 43 1.84 -1.48 10.38
C HIS A 43 1.72 -1.88 8.89
N ALA A 44 0.50 -2.16 8.44
CA ALA A 44 0.25 -2.48 7.03
C ALA A 44 0.65 -1.33 6.09
N GLY A 45 0.32 -0.09 6.47
CA GLY A 45 0.67 1.09 5.70
C GLY A 45 2.18 1.30 5.56
N ILE A 46 2.93 1.18 6.64
CA ILE A 46 4.41 1.32 6.63
C ILE A 46 5.06 0.29 5.71
N ASN A 47 4.52 -0.93 5.61
CA ASN A 47 5.08 -1.97 4.76
C ASN A 47 4.61 -1.86 3.30
N TYR A 48 3.37 -1.47 3.06
CA TYR A 48 2.79 -1.39 1.72
C TYR A 48 3.19 -0.13 0.94
N VAL A 49 3.14 1.04 1.59
CA VAL A 49 3.33 2.34 0.92
C VAL A 49 4.70 2.46 0.23
N PRO A 50 5.82 2.07 0.85
CA PRO A 50 7.12 2.13 0.17
C PRO A 50 7.16 1.27 -1.09
N VAL A 51 6.62 0.06 -1.06
CA VAL A 51 6.63 -0.84 -2.22
C VAL A 51 5.76 -0.30 -3.36
N ALA A 52 4.57 0.21 -3.04
CA ALA A 52 3.69 0.84 -4.03
C ALA A 52 4.33 2.09 -4.63
N TYR A 53 5.00 2.91 -3.81
CA TYR A 53 5.73 4.09 -4.27
C TYR A 53 6.91 3.72 -5.18
N GLN A 54 7.72 2.73 -4.79
CA GLN A 54 8.82 2.21 -5.61
C GLN A 54 8.32 1.72 -6.97
N GLY A 55 7.21 0.95 -7.00
CA GLY A 55 6.61 0.50 -8.24
C GLY A 55 6.12 1.65 -9.13
N ALA A 56 5.47 2.67 -8.55
CA ALA A 56 5.01 3.84 -9.30
C ALA A 56 6.19 4.66 -9.87
N SER A 57 7.23 4.88 -9.08
CA SER A 57 8.43 5.60 -9.52
C SER A 57 9.21 4.82 -10.59
N PHE A 58 9.28 3.50 -10.43
CA PHE A 58 9.92 2.64 -11.42
C PHE A 58 9.20 2.68 -12.77
N ARG A 59 7.85 2.70 -12.80
CA ARG A 59 7.09 2.92 -14.04
C ARG A 59 7.49 4.20 -14.75
N GLN A 60 7.57 5.29 -14.00
CA GLN A 60 7.95 6.59 -14.56
C GLN A 60 9.38 6.56 -15.14
N GLU A 61 10.30 5.88 -14.46
CA GLU A 61 11.68 5.75 -14.97
C GLU A 61 11.74 4.84 -16.21
N MET A 62 10.93 3.79 -16.28
CA MET A 62 10.79 2.97 -17.49
C MET A 62 10.30 3.80 -18.69
N ASP A 63 9.26 4.63 -18.48
CA ASP A 63 8.76 5.53 -19.53
C ASP A 63 9.84 6.52 -19.99
N THR A 64 10.59 7.07 -19.05
CA THR A 64 11.71 7.96 -19.34
C THR A 64 12.82 7.25 -20.09
N ALA A 65 13.14 6.00 -19.72
CA ALA A 65 14.17 5.20 -20.39
C ALA A 65 13.85 4.92 -21.86
N VAL A 66 12.60 4.53 -22.17
CA VAL A 66 12.20 4.26 -23.55
C VAL A 66 12.18 5.54 -24.41
N VAL A 67 11.77 6.68 -23.83
CA VAL A 67 11.83 7.98 -24.52
C VAL A 67 13.28 8.42 -24.78
N ARG A 68 14.17 8.27 -23.79
CA ARG A 68 15.62 8.52 -23.99
C ARG A 68 16.23 7.62 -25.06
N GLY A 69 15.77 6.37 -25.13
CA GLY A 69 16.18 5.44 -26.18
C GLY A 69 15.92 5.94 -27.60
N LEU A 70 14.82 6.70 -27.83
CA LEU A 70 14.54 7.33 -29.13
C LEU A 70 15.59 8.38 -29.53
N GLY A 71 16.12 9.10 -28.52
CA GLY A 71 17.17 10.12 -28.76
C GLY A 71 18.58 9.56 -28.81
N ALA A 72 18.77 8.27 -28.52
CA ALA A 72 20.07 7.63 -28.56
C ALA A 72 20.53 7.50 -30.03
N SER A 73 21.40 8.40 -30.46
CA SER A 73 21.99 8.39 -31.77
C SER A 73 23.54 8.37 -31.66
N GLY A 74 24.19 7.60 -32.47
CA GLY A 74 25.64 7.53 -32.50
C GLY A 74 26.24 6.21 -32.03
N ARG A 75 27.10 6.21 -30.99
CA ARG A 75 27.91 5.04 -30.60
C ARG A 75 27.14 3.97 -29.83
N ILE A 76 25.99 4.34 -29.20
CA ILE A 76 25.22 3.42 -28.36
C ILE A 76 23.92 3.07 -29.08
N ARG A 77 23.62 1.79 -29.17
CA ARG A 77 22.35 1.33 -29.75
C ARG A 77 21.20 1.72 -28.83
N PRO A 78 20.04 2.17 -29.37
CA PRO A 78 18.88 2.54 -28.56
C PRO A 78 18.47 1.47 -27.52
N GLN A 79 18.50 0.19 -27.92
CA GLN A 79 18.19 -0.92 -27.04
C GLN A 79 19.18 -1.03 -25.86
N GLU A 80 20.47 -0.85 -26.09
CA GLU A 80 21.51 -0.90 -25.06
C GLU A 80 21.31 0.26 -24.04
N ALA A 81 20.99 1.46 -24.55
CA ALA A 81 20.71 2.62 -23.71
C ALA A 81 19.50 2.40 -22.81
N VAL A 82 18.41 1.84 -23.36
CA VAL A 82 17.20 1.50 -22.57
C VAL A 82 17.52 0.42 -21.55
N THR A 83 18.24 -0.64 -21.95
CA THR A 83 18.62 -1.73 -21.03
C THR A 83 19.45 -1.22 -19.86
N ALA A 84 20.47 -0.41 -20.12
CA ALA A 84 21.30 0.17 -19.06
C ALA A 84 20.49 1.07 -18.11
N SER A 85 19.56 1.87 -18.66
CA SER A 85 18.68 2.73 -17.85
C SER A 85 17.73 1.91 -16.96
N ILE A 86 17.13 0.86 -17.50
CA ILE A 86 16.22 -0.03 -16.75
C ILE A 86 16.96 -0.82 -15.68
N GLN A 87 18.17 -1.33 -15.99
CA GLN A 87 18.99 -2.02 -15.00
C GLN A 87 19.38 -1.11 -13.84
N LYS A 88 19.77 0.14 -14.14
CA LYS A 88 20.05 1.13 -13.10
C LYS A 88 18.81 1.42 -12.27
N ALA A 89 17.65 1.67 -12.90
CA ALA A 89 16.41 1.92 -12.20
C ALA A 89 15.98 0.71 -11.35
N SER A 90 16.17 -0.52 -11.84
CA SER A 90 15.88 -1.73 -11.07
C SER A 90 16.69 -1.79 -9.79
N TYR A 91 17.94 -1.39 -9.82
CA TYR A 91 18.78 -1.30 -8.61
C TYR A 91 18.34 -0.17 -7.69
N ASP A 92 18.07 1.02 -8.24
CA ASP A 92 17.70 2.22 -7.47
C ASP A 92 16.35 2.05 -6.75
N TYR A 93 15.43 1.27 -7.33
CA TYR A 93 14.09 1.01 -6.76
C TYR A 93 13.94 -0.38 -6.12
N ASP A 94 15.04 -1.07 -5.87
CA ASP A 94 15.06 -2.37 -5.18
C ASP A 94 14.11 -3.40 -5.83
N ILE A 95 14.15 -3.46 -7.18
CA ILE A 95 13.36 -4.45 -7.94
C ILE A 95 13.98 -5.84 -7.75
N PRO A 96 13.17 -6.88 -7.51
CA PRO A 96 13.67 -8.24 -7.32
C PRO A 96 14.52 -8.72 -8.49
N ASN A 97 15.62 -9.44 -8.21
CA ASN A 97 16.54 -9.96 -9.23
C ASN A 97 15.91 -11.03 -10.13
N ASP A 98 14.79 -11.63 -9.70
CA ASP A 98 13.99 -12.60 -10.46
C ASP A 98 12.91 -11.94 -11.32
N ALA A 99 12.90 -10.60 -11.40
CA ALA A 99 11.99 -9.87 -12.25
C ALA A 99 12.18 -10.27 -13.72
N PHE A 100 11.06 -10.55 -14.39
CA PHE A 100 11.05 -10.73 -15.84
C PHE A 100 11.26 -9.38 -16.53
N VAL A 101 12.29 -9.27 -17.35
CA VAL A 101 12.61 -8.06 -18.13
C VAL A 101 12.69 -8.42 -19.60
N GLU A 102 11.83 -7.82 -20.42
CA GLU A 102 11.82 -7.96 -21.87
C GLU A 102 11.97 -6.59 -22.53
N ILE A 103 13.00 -6.43 -23.34
CA ILE A 103 13.27 -5.19 -24.09
C ILE A 103 13.39 -5.56 -25.57
N LYS A 104 12.46 -5.05 -26.37
CA LYS A 104 12.37 -5.41 -27.79
C LYS A 104 12.04 -4.21 -28.66
N PRO A 105 12.57 -4.18 -29.90
CA PRO A 105 12.13 -3.23 -30.92
C PRO A 105 10.74 -3.66 -31.46
N VAL A 106 9.79 -2.75 -31.44
CA VAL A 106 8.44 -2.93 -32.02
C VAL A 106 8.15 -1.71 -32.89
N ASN A 107 7.87 -1.92 -34.16
CA ASN A 107 7.53 -0.84 -35.10
C ASN A 107 8.58 0.31 -35.15
N GLY A 108 9.86 0.00 -34.97
CA GLY A 108 10.95 1.00 -35.01
C GLY A 108 11.17 1.75 -33.70
N VAL A 109 10.44 1.44 -32.66
CA VAL A 109 10.62 1.98 -31.28
C VAL A 109 11.00 0.87 -30.32
N ILE A 110 11.64 1.21 -29.19
CA ILE A 110 11.96 0.25 -28.15
C ILE A 110 10.82 0.22 -27.12
N GLU A 111 10.25 -0.96 -26.92
CA GLU A 111 9.32 -1.24 -25.82
C GLU A 111 10.06 -2.02 -24.72
N ALA A 112 9.73 -1.72 -23.47
CA ALA A 112 10.29 -2.42 -22.32
C ALA A 112 9.16 -2.90 -21.40
N ARG A 113 9.12 -4.20 -21.15
CA ARG A 113 8.18 -4.81 -20.20
C ARG A 113 8.96 -5.36 -19.02
N VAL A 114 8.47 -5.04 -17.83
CA VAL A 114 8.98 -5.61 -16.58
C VAL A 114 7.82 -6.16 -15.79
N ALA A 115 7.95 -7.40 -15.30
CA ALA A 115 6.98 -8.05 -14.45
C ALA A 115 7.67 -8.72 -13.28
N TYR A 116 7.15 -8.51 -12.07
CA TYR A 116 7.64 -9.16 -10.84
C TYR A 116 6.56 -9.22 -9.77
N GLN A 117 6.77 -10.08 -8.80
CA GLN A 117 5.92 -10.20 -7.62
C GLN A 117 6.74 -9.95 -6.36
N ARG A 118 6.17 -9.20 -5.43
CA ARG A 118 6.80 -8.91 -4.14
C ARG A 118 5.84 -9.23 -3.00
N LYS A 119 6.28 -10.06 -2.06
CA LYS A 119 5.50 -10.39 -0.85
C LYS A 119 5.69 -9.29 0.19
N ILE A 120 4.59 -8.75 0.69
CA ILE A 120 4.54 -7.68 1.68
C ILE A 120 3.87 -8.21 2.93
N ASP A 121 4.54 -8.10 4.08
CA ASP A 121 3.98 -8.48 5.37
C ASP A 121 2.98 -7.41 5.84
N MET A 122 1.67 -7.67 5.67
CA MET A 122 0.60 -6.74 6.04
C MET A 122 0.26 -6.81 7.53
N LEU A 123 0.41 -7.99 8.15
CA LEU A 123 0.19 -8.18 9.58
C LEU A 123 1.48 -8.51 10.30
N PRO A 124 1.62 -8.12 11.57
CA PRO A 124 2.77 -8.46 12.38
C PRO A 124 2.93 -9.98 12.49
N PHE A 125 4.17 -10.43 12.72
CA PHE A 125 4.56 -11.85 12.80
C PHE A 125 4.33 -12.66 11.52
N GLY A 126 4.12 -11.98 10.35
CA GLY A 126 3.92 -12.67 9.07
C GLY A 126 2.60 -13.43 8.96
N LEU A 127 1.59 -13.10 9.78
CA LEU A 127 0.28 -13.75 9.79
C LEU A 127 -0.47 -13.59 8.46
N TYR A 128 -0.26 -12.48 7.77
CA TYR A 128 -0.84 -12.26 6.45
C TYR A 128 0.17 -11.53 5.55
N LYS A 129 0.40 -12.14 4.37
CA LYS A 129 1.29 -11.60 3.33
C LYS A 129 0.45 -11.25 2.10
N TYR A 130 0.56 -10.02 1.68
CA TYR A 130 -0.02 -9.56 0.43
C TYR A 130 1.00 -9.73 -0.69
N VAL A 131 0.58 -10.24 -1.84
CA VAL A 131 1.42 -10.32 -3.03
C VAL A 131 1.16 -9.09 -3.88
N TYR A 132 2.14 -8.19 -3.90
CA TYR A 132 2.14 -7.06 -4.82
C TYR A 132 2.57 -7.56 -6.18
N ASP A 133 1.71 -7.42 -7.17
CA ASP A 133 1.95 -7.80 -8.55
C ASP A 133 2.22 -6.56 -9.40
N PHE A 134 3.35 -6.54 -10.07
CA PHE A 134 3.78 -5.49 -10.97
C PHE A 134 3.93 -6.09 -12.37
N ASP A 135 3.19 -5.58 -13.32
CA ASP A 135 3.36 -5.88 -14.75
C ASP A 135 3.12 -4.59 -15.52
N TYR A 136 4.17 -4.08 -16.11
CA TYR A 136 4.12 -2.83 -16.85
C TYR A 136 4.94 -2.88 -18.13
N THR A 137 4.35 -2.34 -19.22
CA THR A 137 5.01 -2.17 -20.50
C THR A 137 5.13 -0.69 -20.83
N ALA A 138 6.35 -0.19 -20.81
CA ALA A 138 6.68 1.17 -21.22
C ALA A 138 6.78 1.27 -22.74
N LYS A 139 6.09 2.28 -23.29
CA LYS A 139 6.08 2.59 -24.73
C LYS A 139 6.29 4.10 -24.91
N PRO A 140 7.06 4.53 -25.91
CA PRO A 140 7.26 5.96 -26.16
C PRO A 140 5.97 6.57 -26.75
N VAL A 141 5.13 7.12 -25.89
CA VAL A 141 3.77 7.61 -26.23
C VAL A 141 3.74 8.74 -27.27
N GLY A 142 4.82 9.52 -27.37
CA GLY A 142 4.91 10.64 -28.32
C GLY A 142 5.04 10.23 -29.80
N TYR A 143 5.33 8.97 -30.08
CA TYR A 143 5.57 8.50 -31.44
C TYR A 143 4.29 8.08 -32.18
N LEU A 144 3.23 7.76 -31.46
CA LEU A 144 1.97 7.27 -32.02
C LEU A 144 1.05 8.38 -32.56
N LEU A 145 1.37 9.65 -32.33
CA LEU A 145 0.57 10.81 -32.77
C LEU A 145 0.99 11.35 -34.15
N LYS A 146 1.90 10.70 -34.87
CA LYS A 146 2.44 11.13 -36.13
C LYS A 146 2.22 10.10 -37.27
N GLN A 147 1.07 9.46 -37.27
CA GLN A 147 0.56 8.72 -38.44
C GLN A 147 -0.71 9.38 -38.94
#